data_f069a089d5c30ec328778fb918bcc189
#
_entry.id   f069a089d5c30ec328778fb918bcc189
#
_cell.length_a   1.000
_cell.length_b   1.000
_cell.length_c   1.000
_cell.angle_alpha   90.00
_cell.angle_beta   90.00
_cell.angle_gamma   90.00
#
_symmetry.space_group_name_H-M   'P 1'
#
loop_
_entity.id
_entity.type
_entity.pdbx_description
1 polymer ?
#
loop_
_entity_poly.entity_id
_entity_poly.type
_entity_poly.pdbx_seq_one_letter_code
_entity_poly.pdbx_strand_id
1 'polypeptide(L)'
;MIDSILSYAKMAHPREGLLILQGKNSKDKTIIDNVVIPPLATHGKDFSSFPLFMLPSALSIIGTAHSHPNGVLRPSIHDLNHFYGRIMIITAYPYESEGDLAVFGGKGHPVMYEIA
;
A
#
# COMPACT_ATOMS: atom_id res chain seq x y z
N MET A 1 1.42 -12.90 2.32
CA MET A 1 1.03 -11.55 1.87
C MET A 1 1.59 -10.46 2.77
N ILE A 2 1.27 -10.47 4.03
CA ILE A 2 1.80 -9.46 4.97
C ILE A 2 3.32 -9.50 5.03
N ASP A 3 3.90 -10.69 5.09
CA ASP A 3 5.36 -10.82 5.12
C ASP A 3 6.02 -10.24 3.88
N SER A 4 5.40 -10.40 2.73
CA SER A 4 5.93 -9.84 1.48
C SER A 4 5.92 -8.32 1.50
N ILE A 5 4.86 -7.73 2.02
CA ILE A 5 4.74 -6.27 2.12
C ILE A 5 5.78 -5.71 3.08
N LEU A 6 5.93 -6.35 4.25
CA LEU A 6 6.91 -5.91 5.24
C LEU A 6 8.34 -6.09 4.73
N SER A 7 8.62 -7.19 4.04
CA SER A 7 9.95 -7.43 3.47
C SER A 7 10.32 -6.38 2.43
N TYR A 8 9.36 -6.03 1.57
CA TYR A 8 9.58 -4.98 0.58
C TYR A 8 9.88 -3.64 1.25
N ALA A 9 9.14 -3.31 2.31
CA ALA A 9 9.36 -2.07 3.04
C ALA A 9 10.78 -2.01 3.62
N LYS A 10 11.25 -3.12 4.18
CA LYS A 10 12.63 -3.20 4.68
C LYS A 10 13.65 -2.98 3.58
N MET A 11 13.43 -3.56 2.41
CA MET A 11 14.34 -3.41 1.28
C MET A 11 14.37 -1.98 0.75
N ALA A 12 13.24 -1.30 0.78
CA ALA A 12 13.16 0.09 0.32
C ALA A 12 13.75 1.09 1.30
N HIS A 13 13.73 0.76 2.60
CA HIS A 13 14.20 1.67 3.64
C HIS A 13 15.64 2.15 3.37
N PRO A 14 15.97 3.44 3.53
CA PRO A 14 15.18 4.50 4.18
C PRO A 14 14.25 5.28 3.24
N ARG A 15 14.05 4.82 2.03
CA ARG A 15 13.11 5.44 1.11
C ARG A 15 11.70 4.92 1.34
N GLU A 16 10.72 5.71 0.96
CA GLU A 16 9.35 5.24 0.95
C GLU A 16 9.17 4.27 -0.22
N GLY A 17 8.59 3.12 0.07
CA GLY A 17 8.26 2.15 -0.96
C GLY A 17 6.80 2.25 -1.34
N LEU A 18 6.48 1.79 -2.54
CA LEU A 18 5.11 1.69 -3.02
C LEU A 18 4.91 0.33 -3.65
N LEU A 19 3.83 -0.34 -3.26
CA LEU A 19 3.37 -1.56 -3.91
C LEU A 19 1.95 -1.36 -4.41
N ILE A 20 1.63 -2.01 -5.50
CA ILE A 20 0.28 -2.05 -6.04
C ILE A 20 -0.40 -3.30 -5.51
N LEU A 21 -1.62 -3.15 -5.00
CA LEU A 21 -2.40 -4.26 -4.47
C LEU A 21 -3.42 -4.68 -5.52
N GLN A 22 -3.39 -5.95 -5.87
CA GLN A 22 -4.35 -6.53 -6.80
C GLN A 22 -5.31 -7.42 -6.03
N GLY A 23 -6.53 -7.51 -6.52
CA GLY A 23 -7.51 -8.36 -5.88
C GLY A 23 -8.91 -8.13 -6.40
N LYS A 24 -9.87 -8.37 -5.55
CA LYS A 24 -11.28 -8.31 -5.91
C LYS A 24 -12.06 -7.53 -4.87
N ASN A 25 -12.97 -6.69 -5.35
CA ASN A 25 -13.93 -6.01 -4.51
C ASN A 25 -15.26 -6.74 -4.60
N SER A 26 -15.86 -7.03 -3.46
CA SER A 26 -17.23 -7.49 -3.40
C SER A 26 -18.02 -6.48 -2.60
N LYS A 27 -19.33 -6.72 -2.47
CA LYS A 27 -20.20 -5.80 -1.77
C LYS A 27 -19.76 -5.54 -0.33
N ASP A 28 -19.28 -6.59 0.34
CA ASP A 28 -19.01 -6.54 1.78
C ASP A 28 -17.54 -6.56 2.12
N LYS A 29 -16.66 -6.87 1.17
CA LYS A 29 -15.24 -7.00 1.49
C LYS A 29 -14.37 -6.80 0.27
N THR A 30 -13.10 -6.53 0.55
CA THR A 30 -12.05 -6.45 -0.45
C THR A 30 -11.05 -7.55 -0.17
N ILE A 31 -10.72 -8.33 -1.19
CA ILE A 31 -9.77 -9.42 -1.08
C ILE A 31 -8.50 -9.02 -1.83
N ILE A 32 -7.37 -9.04 -1.12
CA ILE A 32 -6.05 -8.82 -1.73
C ILE A 32 -5.48 -10.18 -2.06
N ASP A 33 -5.20 -10.45 -3.32
CA ASP A 33 -4.65 -11.74 -3.71
C ASP A 33 -3.23 -11.65 -4.29
N ASN A 34 -2.74 -10.45 -4.56
CA ASN A 34 -1.40 -10.28 -5.07
C ASN A 34 -0.86 -8.86 -4.82
N VAL A 35 0.47 -8.74 -4.79
CA VAL A 35 1.14 -7.45 -4.72
C VAL A 35 2.14 -7.35 -5.87
N VAL A 36 2.25 -6.14 -6.43
CA VAL A 36 3.10 -5.90 -7.59
C VAL A 36 3.96 -4.66 -7.33
N ILE A 37 5.24 -4.76 -7.70
CA ILE A 37 6.13 -3.60 -7.67
C ILE A 37 5.83 -2.77 -8.91
N PRO A 38 5.48 -1.47 -8.76
CA PRO A 38 5.16 -0.64 -9.91
C PRO A 38 6.35 -0.51 -10.86
N PRO A 39 6.08 -0.45 -12.17
CA PRO A 39 7.14 -0.16 -13.13
C PRO A 39 7.77 1.19 -12.81
N LEU A 40 9.08 1.32 -12.98
CA LEU A 40 9.84 2.56 -12.74
C LEU A 40 9.87 2.99 -11.27
N ALA A 41 9.42 2.16 -10.36
CA ALA A 41 9.42 2.48 -8.94
C ALA A 41 10.82 2.72 -8.39
N THR A 42 11.84 2.18 -9.04
CA THR A 42 13.21 2.31 -8.61
C THR A 42 13.84 3.67 -8.92
N HIS A 43 13.17 4.48 -9.71
CA HIS A 43 13.72 5.74 -10.19
C HIS A 43 13.14 6.95 -9.50
N GLY A 44 12.04 6.79 -8.81
CA GLY A 44 11.35 7.91 -8.21
C GLY A 44 11.92 8.28 -6.86
N LYS A 45 11.96 9.58 -6.57
CA LYS A 45 12.21 10.04 -5.22
C LYS A 45 10.97 9.86 -4.37
N ASP A 46 9.83 9.90 -5.00
CA ASP A 46 8.52 9.89 -4.36
C ASP A 46 7.64 8.88 -5.06
N PHE A 47 7.66 7.67 -4.56
CA PHE A 47 6.86 6.59 -5.13
C PHE A 47 5.36 6.81 -4.93
N SER A 48 4.97 7.62 -3.96
CA SER A 48 3.56 7.87 -3.72
C SER A 48 2.92 8.69 -4.83
N SER A 49 3.74 9.28 -5.70
CA SER A 49 3.27 10.05 -6.87
C SER A 49 3.18 9.21 -8.14
N PHE A 50 3.39 7.91 -8.05
CA PHE A 50 3.33 7.06 -9.25
C PHE A 50 1.94 7.17 -9.90
N PRO A 51 1.89 7.38 -11.25
CA PRO A 51 0.62 7.62 -11.92
C PRO A 51 -0.15 6.32 -12.15
N LEU A 52 -0.84 5.85 -11.13
CA LEU A 52 -1.58 4.59 -11.18
C LEU A 52 -2.66 4.57 -12.26
N PHE A 53 -3.22 5.75 -12.58
CA PHE A 53 -4.24 5.83 -13.62
C PHE A 53 -3.75 5.43 -15.01
N MET A 54 -2.43 5.40 -15.21
CA MET A 54 -1.84 4.99 -16.47
C MET A 54 -1.65 3.49 -16.60
N LEU A 55 -1.90 2.74 -15.53
CA LEU A 55 -1.79 1.29 -15.57
C LEU A 55 -3.04 0.67 -16.22
N PRO A 56 -2.89 -0.46 -16.90
CA PRO A 56 -4.04 -1.12 -17.52
C PRO A 56 -5.10 -1.51 -16.49
N SER A 57 -6.35 -1.29 -16.81
CA SER A 57 -7.47 -1.66 -15.94
C SER A 57 -7.53 -3.16 -15.68
N ALA A 58 -6.97 -3.96 -16.60
CA ALA A 58 -6.93 -5.42 -16.44
C ALA A 58 -6.08 -5.89 -15.26
N LEU A 59 -5.28 -5.00 -14.65
CA LEU A 59 -4.47 -5.36 -13.50
C LEU A 59 -5.29 -5.53 -12.21
N SER A 60 -6.57 -5.17 -12.24
CA SER A 60 -7.47 -5.34 -11.07
C SER A 60 -6.89 -4.70 -9.82
N ILE A 61 -6.46 -3.44 -9.92
CA ILE A 61 -5.85 -2.73 -8.81
C ILE A 61 -6.93 -2.31 -7.81
N ILE A 62 -6.78 -2.74 -6.58
CA ILE A 62 -7.73 -2.41 -5.51
C ILE A 62 -7.19 -1.41 -4.52
N GLY A 63 -5.91 -1.12 -4.57
CA GLY A 63 -5.30 -0.17 -3.66
C GLY A 63 -3.79 -0.17 -3.75
N THR A 64 -3.17 0.47 -2.78
CA THR A 64 -1.71 0.59 -2.71
C THR A 64 -1.22 0.30 -1.30
N ALA A 65 0.07 -0.02 -1.19
CA ALA A 65 0.75 -0.12 0.08
C ALA A 65 1.95 0.81 0.07
N HIS A 66 2.08 1.61 1.11
CA HIS A 66 3.17 2.57 1.27
C HIS A 66 3.96 2.27 2.53
N SER A 67 5.27 2.50 2.50
CA SER A 67 6.07 2.38 3.70
C SER A 67 6.44 3.76 4.22
N HIS A 68 6.43 3.91 5.54
CA HIS A 68 6.74 5.16 6.22
C HIS A 68 8.00 5.01 7.07
N PRO A 69 9.16 5.45 6.58
CA PRO A 69 10.42 5.34 7.34
C PRO A 69 10.42 6.11 8.65
N ASN A 70 9.54 7.10 8.78
CA ASN A 70 9.44 7.90 10.00
C ASN A 70 8.67 7.21 11.13
N GLY A 71 8.16 6.01 10.91
CA GLY A 71 7.46 5.24 11.93
C GLY A 71 6.02 5.62 12.17
N VAL A 72 5.45 6.53 11.39
CA VAL A 72 4.06 6.95 11.55
C VAL A 72 3.15 5.98 10.83
N LEU A 73 2.28 5.31 11.60
CA LEU A 73 1.42 4.24 11.08
C LEU A 73 0.04 4.78 10.72
N ARG A 74 0.03 5.77 9.84
CA ARG A 74 -1.22 6.32 9.30
C ARG A 74 -0.91 7.10 8.03
N PRO A 75 -1.91 7.29 7.15
CA PRO A 75 -1.69 8.05 5.91
C PRO A 75 -1.35 9.50 6.19
N SER A 76 -0.45 10.06 5.40
CA SER A 76 -0.20 11.49 5.38
C SER A 76 -1.27 12.18 4.54
N ILE A 77 -1.28 13.52 4.56
CA ILE A 77 -2.16 14.28 3.68
C ILE A 77 -1.82 13.97 2.23
N HIS A 78 -0.54 13.86 1.91
CA HIS A 78 -0.11 13.52 0.56
C HIS A 78 -0.65 12.15 0.14
N ASP A 79 -0.56 11.16 1.02
CA ASP A 79 -1.08 9.82 0.75
C ASP A 79 -2.57 9.86 0.45
N LEU A 80 -3.33 10.61 1.24
CA LEU A 80 -4.77 10.71 1.06
C LEU A 80 -5.15 11.43 -0.24
N ASN A 81 -4.36 12.42 -0.64
CA ASN A 81 -4.59 13.13 -1.90
C ASN A 81 -4.29 12.26 -3.11
N HIS A 82 -3.52 11.20 -2.94
CA HIS A 82 -3.17 10.26 -4.00
C HIS A 82 -3.77 8.88 -3.78
N PHE A 83 -4.84 8.83 -3.01
CA PHE A 83 -5.52 7.57 -2.72
C PHE A 83 -6.06 6.96 -4.01
N TYR A 84 -5.81 5.67 -4.20
CA TYR A 84 -6.28 4.95 -5.37
C TYR A 84 -6.94 3.65 -4.93
N GLY A 85 -8.11 3.36 -5.51
CA GLY A 85 -8.83 2.14 -5.21
C GLY A 85 -9.63 2.21 -3.92
N ARG A 86 -9.76 1.11 -3.24
CA ARG A 86 -10.60 0.96 -2.05
C ARG A 86 -9.84 1.07 -0.75
N ILE A 87 -8.58 0.67 -0.76
CA ILE A 87 -7.81 0.56 0.47
C ILE A 87 -6.39 1.06 0.26
N MET A 88 -5.77 1.43 1.36
CA MET A 88 -4.37 1.78 1.41
C MET A 88 -3.77 1.08 2.63
N ILE A 89 -2.68 0.36 2.42
CA ILE A 89 -1.91 -0.23 3.51
C ILE A 89 -0.73 0.68 3.78
N ILE A 90 -0.52 0.98 5.06
CA ILE A 90 0.68 1.71 5.51
C ILE A 90 1.51 0.76 6.35
N THR A 91 2.81 0.73 6.06
CA THR A 91 3.77 0.05 6.93
C THR A 91 4.70 1.08 7.51
N ALA A 92 5.15 0.86 8.72
CA ALA A 92 5.99 1.81 9.44
C ALA A 92 7.25 1.12 9.95
N TYR A 93 8.37 1.86 9.94
CA TYR A 93 9.61 1.38 10.52
C TYR A 93 9.36 0.92 11.95
N PRO A 94 9.86 -0.23 12.39
CA PRO A 94 10.89 -1.07 11.76
C PRO A 94 10.38 -2.19 10.83
N TYR A 95 9.12 -2.26 10.49
CA TYR A 95 8.55 -3.22 9.53
C TYR A 95 8.73 -4.68 9.95
N GLU A 96 8.63 -4.98 11.23
CA GLU A 96 8.99 -6.31 11.72
C GLU A 96 7.81 -7.23 11.94
N SER A 97 6.64 -6.67 12.21
CA SER A 97 5.47 -7.48 12.53
C SER A 97 4.21 -6.81 12.03
N GLU A 98 3.11 -7.53 12.19
CA GLU A 98 1.79 -7.03 11.84
C GLU A 98 1.44 -5.73 12.58
N GLY A 99 2.03 -5.50 13.75
CA GLY A 99 1.86 -4.25 14.47
C GLY A 99 2.45 -3.04 13.77
N ASP A 100 3.30 -3.26 12.77
CA ASP A 100 3.88 -2.20 11.97
C ASP A 100 3.13 -2.01 10.64
N LEU A 101 1.93 -2.56 10.54
CA LEU A 101 1.11 -2.49 9.34
C LEU A 101 -0.32 -2.13 9.73
N ALA A 102 -0.94 -1.25 8.96
CA ALA A 102 -2.34 -0.88 9.17
C ALA A 102 -3.03 -0.67 7.82
N VAL A 103 -4.33 -0.89 7.80
CA VAL A 103 -5.15 -0.79 6.59
C VAL A 103 -6.15 0.35 6.75
N PHE A 104 -6.29 1.16 5.72
CA PHE A 104 -7.14 2.35 5.74
C PHE A 104 -8.07 2.37 4.54
N GLY A 105 -9.26 2.93 4.75
CA GLY A 105 -10.21 3.17 3.67
C GLY A 105 -10.05 4.57 3.08
N GLY A 106 -10.96 4.93 2.20
CA GLY A 106 -10.86 6.09 1.32
C GLY A 106 -10.67 7.45 1.95
N LYS A 107 -11.03 7.65 3.19
CA LYS A 107 -10.86 8.95 3.85
C LYS A 107 -9.86 8.87 4.99
N GLY A 108 -9.03 7.83 4.98
CA GLY A 108 -8.05 7.64 6.04
C GLY A 108 -8.59 6.99 7.29
N HIS A 109 -9.79 6.43 7.23
CA HIS A 109 -10.35 5.69 8.36
C HIS A 109 -9.76 4.30 8.44
N PRO A 110 -9.34 3.85 9.63
CA PRO A 110 -8.85 2.48 9.79
C PRO A 110 -9.92 1.47 9.38
N VAL A 111 -9.47 0.38 8.77
CA VAL A 111 -10.34 -0.70 8.32
C VAL A 111 -9.89 -1.98 8.98
N MET A 112 -10.84 -2.75 9.47
CA MET A 112 -10.55 -4.07 10.03
C MET A 112 -10.23 -5.04 8.89
N TYR A 113 -9.29 -5.93 9.15
CA TYR A 113 -8.92 -6.96 8.18
C TYR A 113 -8.64 -8.26 8.89
N GLU A 114 -8.68 -9.35 8.12
CA GLU A 114 -8.27 -10.65 8.63
C GLU A 114 -7.38 -11.33 7.58
N ILE A 115 -6.55 -12.23 8.08
CA ILE A 115 -5.62 -12.99 7.25
C ILE A 115 -6.28 -14.32 6.93
N ALA A 116 -6.43 -14.60 5.64
CA ALA A 116 -7.03 -15.84 5.18
C ALA A 116 -5.99 -16.95 5.09
#